data_6181c3b5a251a7de0d60fbf66457d65d
#
_entry.id   6181c3b5a251a7de0d60fbf66457d65d
#
_cell.length_a   1.000
_cell.length_b   1.000
_cell.length_c   1.000
_cell.angle_alpha   90.00
_cell.angle_beta   90.00
_cell.angle_gamma   90.00
#
_symmetry.space_group_name_H-M   'P 1'
#
loop_
_entity.id
_entity.type
_entity.pdbx_description
1 polymer ?
#
loop_
_entity_poly.entity_id
_entity_poly.type
_entity_poly.pdbx_seq_one_letter_code
_entity_poly.pdbx_strand_id
1 'polypeptide(L)'
;MFSATLREWKSKIEQLRQRWRAVRQENERLRKENEVLRRREKQLESERELWERERKRLERERERLRDEIDDLKRQLEEAQRANKRQAAPFSRGTRKEHPKTPGRKPGAAYGRRYCKLPPKQVDEVIPVPLPRRCSCGGRVTFDRIEPQYQQEIVRKTIWRRFDIAIGHCEKCQKRWQGRDPRQTSDALGAAQVQLGPEALALAVRMNKDLAMPHADVAAVLRDGFQLRVNRSTISRAVDRVARRGEATWHALRDAARRSMVNGMDETGWNVAAQLRWLWVAVSEQVTFCDILPGRGFDEAASILGADYEGWLTHDGWRVYYKFLKAGHQSCLNHLLDRAKKLIESASARAARFPLRVQEVFQQALALAERYKNKEISLHGLLTATGRLEVKLDRVLNNPGRDPANRRFCNHLWHERPYLFTFLYCPGLDATNNVSERAIRALIGARKNWGGNRTQKGARAQAVLTSILQTAKQQGRKPFDVLLELLCGRDKHKILDLVPGIREATPDSSRAAKAGGRLLPSKPESAVPRELLALHATSPPRGPVSAAVQP
;
A
#
# COMPACT_ATOMS: atom_id res chain seq x y z
N MET A 1 84.03 45.72 -58.38
CA MET A 1 82.94 45.55 -57.38
C MET A 1 81.52 45.52 -57.96
N PHE A 2 81.15 46.23 -58.97
CA PHE A 2 79.78 46.28 -59.55
C PHE A 2 79.26 44.96 -60.16
N SER A 3 80.07 44.06 -60.63
CA SER A 3 79.67 42.82 -61.30
C SER A 3 79.22 41.69 -60.33
N ALA A 4 79.73 41.71 -59.09
CA ALA A 4 79.35 40.71 -58.09
C ALA A 4 77.96 41.01 -57.46
N THR A 5 77.69 42.29 -57.17
CA THR A 5 76.44 42.77 -56.64
C THR A 5 75.24 42.54 -57.63
N LEU A 6 75.53 42.72 -58.96
CA LEU A 6 74.47 42.50 -59.97
C LEU A 6 74.09 41.01 -60.10
N ARG A 7 75.02 40.09 -59.91
CA ARG A 7 74.76 38.63 -59.88
C ARG A 7 73.93 38.25 -58.65
N GLU A 8 74.25 38.81 -57.50
CA GLU A 8 73.53 38.56 -56.25
C GLU A 8 72.04 39.06 -56.35
N TRP A 9 71.87 40.26 -56.94
CA TRP A 9 70.48 40.76 -57.17
C TRP A 9 69.74 39.91 -58.18
N LYS A 10 70.31 39.44 -59.26
CA LYS A 10 69.73 38.52 -60.22
C LYS A 10 69.27 37.21 -59.54
N SER A 11 70.11 36.64 -58.68
CA SER A 11 69.79 35.44 -57.91
C SER A 11 68.63 35.67 -56.93
N LYS A 12 68.61 36.79 -56.20
CA LYS A 12 67.52 37.16 -55.31
C LYS A 12 66.18 37.37 -56.09
N ILE A 13 66.24 38.01 -57.24
CA ILE A 13 65.08 38.20 -58.11
C ILE A 13 64.56 36.84 -58.58
N GLU A 14 65.40 35.91 -58.98
CA GLU A 14 64.96 34.59 -59.41
C GLU A 14 64.39 33.76 -58.26
N GLN A 15 64.94 33.83 -57.05
CA GLN A 15 64.36 33.21 -55.84
C GLN A 15 63.01 33.82 -55.50
N LEU A 16 62.86 35.13 -55.62
CA LEU A 16 61.59 35.79 -55.41
C LEU A 16 60.54 35.38 -56.46
N ARG A 17 60.91 35.26 -57.74
CA ARG A 17 60.07 34.76 -58.82
C ARG A 17 59.62 33.31 -58.57
N GLN A 18 60.50 32.44 -58.11
CA GLN A 18 60.21 31.07 -57.78
C GLN A 18 59.22 31.01 -56.60
N ARG A 19 59.46 31.78 -55.55
CA ARG A 19 58.58 31.89 -54.41
C ARG A 19 57.17 32.44 -54.84
N TRP A 20 57.20 33.47 -55.71
CA TRP A 20 55.90 34.02 -56.18
C TRP A 20 55.11 33.00 -57.02
N ARG A 21 55.81 32.22 -57.91
CA ARG A 21 55.14 31.14 -58.65
C ARG A 21 54.54 30.06 -57.70
N ALA A 22 55.26 29.65 -56.70
CA ALA A 22 54.78 28.67 -55.72
C ALA A 22 53.56 29.19 -54.93
N VAL A 23 53.62 30.45 -54.46
CA VAL A 23 52.48 31.08 -53.76
C VAL A 23 51.29 31.21 -54.72
N ARG A 24 51.52 31.53 -55.97
CA ARG A 24 50.41 31.60 -56.95
C ARG A 24 49.81 30.26 -57.24
N GLN A 25 50.57 29.20 -57.36
CA GLN A 25 50.10 27.83 -57.54
C GLN A 25 49.30 27.35 -56.28
N GLU A 26 49.80 27.66 -55.10
CA GLU A 26 49.10 27.32 -53.87
C GLU A 26 47.78 28.11 -53.72
N ASN A 27 47.76 29.38 -54.07
CA ASN A 27 46.52 30.18 -54.09
C ASN A 27 45.50 29.64 -55.11
N GLU A 28 45.92 29.15 -56.27
CA GLU A 28 45.01 28.51 -57.22
C GLU A 28 44.47 27.18 -56.70
N ARG A 29 45.31 26.40 -56.01
CA ARG A 29 44.91 25.18 -55.36
C ARG A 29 43.87 25.46 -54.26
N LEU A 30 44.19 26.39 -53.36
CA LEU A 30 43.29 26.80 -52.28
C LEU A 30 41.95 27.37 -52.79
N ARG A 31 41.97 28.09 -53.93
CA ARG A 31 40.73 28.58 -54.57
C ARG A 31 39.84 27.41 -55.02
N LYS A 32 40.43 26.40 -55.67
CA LYS A 32 39.70 25.19 -56.11
C LYS A 32 39.16 24.41 -54.92
N GLU A 33 39.95 24.25 -53.87
CA GLU A 33 39.54 23.58 -52.64
C GLU A 33 38.40 24.34 -51.93
N ASN A 34 38.50 25.66 -51.83
CA ASN A 34 37.42 26.50 -51.30
C ASN A 34 36.15 26.42 -52.13
N GLU A 35 36.23 26.29 -53.46
CA GLU A 35 35.05 26.10 -54.28
C GLU A 35 34.39 24.75 -54.04
N VAL A 36 35.12 23.67 -53.87
CA VAL A 36 34.63 22.35 -53.50
C VAL A 36 33.97 22.39 -52.13
N LEU A 37 34.62 23.02 -51.14
CA LEU A 37 34.08 23.17 -49.77
C LEU A 37 32.77 23.96 -49.77
N ARG A 38 32.67 25.06 -50.51
CA ARG A 38 31.42 25.86 -50.66
C ARG A 38 30.31 25.08 -51.33
N ARG A 39 30.60 24.20 -52.30
CA ARG A 39 29.60 23.31 -52.89
C ARG A 39 29.13 22.27 -51.86
N ARG A 40 30.06 21.73 -51.07
CA ARG A 40 29.72 20.77 -50.01
C ARG A 40 28.93 21.41 -48.87
N GLU A 41 29.25 22.63 -48.47
CA GLU A 41 28.51 23.43 -47.49
C GLU A 41 27.06 23.65 -47.93
N LYS A 42 26.83 24.11 -49.16
CA LYS A 42 25.49 24.25 -49.71
C LYS A 42 24.70 22.94 -49.77
N GLN A 43 25.38 21.83 -50.05
CA GLN A 43 24.75 20.52 -50.06
C GLN A 43 24.34 20.12 -48.62
N LEU A 44 25.19 20.32 -47.64
CA LEU A 44 24.89 20.04 -46.22
C LEU A 44 23.80 20.96 -45.68
N GLU A 45 23.74 22.22 -46.10
CA GLU A 45 22.65 23.12 -45.75
C GLU A 45 21.29 22.63 -46.30
N SER A 46 21.23 22.17 -47.55
CA SER A 46 20.00 21.61 -48.13
C SER A 46 19.59 20.28 -47.47
N GLU A 47 20.55 19.40 -47.13
CA GLU A 47 20.31 18.18 -46.40
C GLU A 47 19.79 18.51 -44.97
N ARG A 48 20.35 19.50 -44.30
CA ARG A 48 19.90 19.97 -42.98
C ARG A 48 18.47 20.49 -43.01
N GLU A 49 18.12 21.31 -44.02
CA GLU A 49 16.76 21.78 -44.16
C GLU A 49 15.76 20.65 -44.38
N LEU A 50 16.16 19.63 -45.16
CA LEU A 50 15.32 18.44 -45.39
C LEU A 50 15.09 17.65 -44.13
N TRP A 51 16.15 17.45 -43.32
CA TRP A 51 16.07 16.82 -42.02
C TRP A 51 15.23 17.61 -41.02
N GLU A 52 15.32 18.93 -41.01
CA GLU A 52 14.49 19.78 -40.15
C GLU A 52 12.98 19.71 -40.54
N ARG A 53 12.67 19.63 -41.82
CA ARG A 53 11.27 19.43 -42.31
C ARG A 53 10.75 18.06 -41.88
N GLU A 54 11.53 17.01 -42.04
CA GLU A 54 11.13 15.66 -41.65
C GLU A 54 11.01 15.53 -40.12
N ARG A 55 11.92 16.13 -39.36
CA ARG A 55 11.83 16.19 -37.90
C ARG A 55 10.52 16.86 -37.45
N LYS A 56 10.19 18.01 -38.00
CA LYS A 56 8.94 18.72 -37.69
C LYS A 56 7.69 17.91 -38.10
N ARG A 57 7.78 17.12 -39.16
CA ARG A 57 6.70 16.22 -39.57
C ARG A 57 6.51 15.09 -38.53
N LEU A 58 7.61 14.43 -38.16
CA LEU A 58 7.58 13.35 -37.16
C LEU A 58 7.17 13.84 -35.77
N GLU A 59 7.54 15.05 -35.38
CA GLU A 59 7.10 15.67 -34.13
C GLU A 59 5.58 15.88 -34.12
N ARG A 60 4.97 16.38 -35.23
CA ARG A 60 3.51 16.53 -35.36
C ARG A 60 2.79 15.18 -35.34
N GLU A 61 3.34 14.18 -36.04
CA GLU A 61 2.75 12.84 -36.04
C GLU A 61 2.83 12.19 -34.66
N ARG A 62 3.94 12.37 -33.94
CA ARG A 62 4.08 11.91 -32.56
C ARG A 62 3.07 12.57 -31.61
N GLU A 63 2.83 13.87 -31.79
CA GLU A 63 1.85 14.60 -30.99
C GLU A 63 0.42 14.11 -31.27
N ARG A 64 0.07 13.96 -32.56
CA ARG A 64 -1.21 13.37 -32.96
C ARG A 64 -1.43 11.96 -32.41
N LEU A 65 -0.41 11.10 -32.48
CA LEU A 65 -0.49 9.74 -31.94
C LEU A 65 -0.61 9.74 -30.41
N ARG A 66 -0.01 10.72 -29.72
CA ARG A 66 -0.19 10.89 -28.27
C ARG A 66 -1.64 11.25 -27.91
N ASP A 67 -2.22 12.20 -28.63
CA ASP A 67 -3.60 12.61 -28.42
C ASP A 67 -4.56 11.45 -28.70
N GLU A 68 -4.31 10.68 -29.75
CA GLU A 68 -5.10 9.49 -30.08
C GLU A 68 -4.97 8.38 -29.00
N ILE A 69 -3.75 8.17 -28.48
CA ILE A 69 -3.53 7.24 -27.36
C ILE A 69 -4.27 7.70 -26.10
N ASP A 70 -4.28 8.98 -25.81
CA ASP A 70 -4.96 9.49 -24.62
C ASP A 70 -6.48 9.46 -24.77
N ASP A 71 -6.97 9.67 -25.99
CA ASP A 71 -8.39 9.50 -26.32
C ASP A 71 -8.83 8.03 -26.25
N LEU A 72 -8.03 7.11 -26.79
CA LEU A 72 -8.27 5.67 -26.69
C LEU A 72 -8.19 5.17 -25.25
N LYS A 73 -7.28 5.70 -24.43
CA LYS A 73 -7.23 5.40 -23.01
C LYS A 73 -8.51 5.86 -22.31
N ARG A 74 -8.99 7.07 -22.61
CA ARG A 74 -10.25 7.60 -22.08
C ARG A 74 -11.44 6.74 -22.48
N GLN A 75 -11.55 6.36 -23.75
CA GLN A 75 -12.61 5.48 -24.26
C GLN A 75 -12.52 4.09 -23.64
N LEU A 76 -11.32 3.54 -23.47
CA LEU A 76 -11.09 2.25 -22.78
C LEU A 76 -11.51 2.33 -21.31
N GLU A 77 -11.19 3.42 -20.62
CA GLU A 77 -11.64 3.65 -19.25
C GLU A 77 -13.17 3.77 -19.17
N GLU A 78 -13.80 4.47 -20.09
CA GLU A 78 -15.25 4.61 -20.17
C GLU A 78 -15.93 3.27 -20.49
N ALA A 79 -15.41 2.50 -21.44
CA ALA A 79 -15.89 1.16 -21.75
C ALA A 79 -15.69 0.19 -20.58
N GLN A 80 -14.55 0.29 -19.87
CA GLN A 80 -14.30 -0.49 -18.66
C GLN A 80 -15.20 -0.06 -17.50
N ARG A 81 -15.58 1.24 -17.42
CA ARG A 81 -16.57 1.74 -16.45
C ARG A 81 -17.97 1.22 -16.77
N ALA A 82 -18.35 1.17 -18.06
CA ALA A 82 -19.64 0.65 -18.51
C ALA A 82 -19.76 -0.88 -18.28
N ASN A 83 -18.67 -1.63 -18.45
CA ASN A 83 -18.64 -3.10 -18.28
C ASN A 83 -18.30 -3.59 -16.87
N LYS A 84 -17.65 -2.77 -16.04
CA LYS A 84 -17.44 -3.10 -14.63
C LYS A 84 -18.67 -2.69 -13.80
N ARG A 85 -19.77 -3.41 -13.96
CA ARG A 85 -20.67 -3.61 -12.83
C ARG A 85 -19.80 -4.08 -11.66
N GLN A 86 -19.86 -3.40 -10.51
CA GLN A 86 -19.28 -3.91 -9.27
C GLN A 86 -19.61 -5.40 -9.22
N ALA A 87 -18.58 -6.24 -9.06
CA ALA A 87 -18.81 -7.66 -8.85
C ALA A 87 -19.92 -7.76 -7.81
N ALA A 88 -21.00 -8.47 -8.16
CA ALA A 88 -22.16 -8.59 -7.28
C ALA A 88 -21.63 -8.88 -5.87
N PRO A 89 -22.13 -8.23 -4.80
CA PRO A 89 -21.56 -8.30 -3.45
C PRO A 89 -21.32 -9.73 -2.95
N PHE A 90 -21.94 -10.71 -3.61
CA PHE A 90 -21.91 -12.13 -3.29
C PHE A 90 -21.55 -13.02 -4.49
N SER A 91 -20.90 -12.48 -5.55
CA SER A 91 -20.37 -13.33 -6.60
C SER A 91 -19.29 -14.24 -6.01
N ARG A 92 -19.72 -15.37 -5.50
CA ARG A 92 -18.84 -16.49 -5.21
C ARG A 92 -18.42 -17.05 -6.57
N GLY A 93 -17.12 -17.38 -6.70
CA GLY A 93 -16.65 -18.11 -7.87
C GLY A 93 -17.48 -19.38 -8.12
N THR A 94 -17.27 -20.08 -9.21
CA THR A 94 -17.94 -21.34 -9.57
C THR A 94 -18.18 -22.19 -8.33
N ARG A 95 -19.44 -22.62 -8.16
CA ARG A 95 -19.86 -23.45 -7.03
C ARG A 95 -18.99 -24.70 -7.01
N LYS A 96 -18.36 -24.99 -5.87
CA LYS A 96 -17.58 -26.23 -5.73
C LYS A 96 -18.53 -27.41 -5.87
N GLU A 97 -18.14 -28.44 -6.62
CA GLU A 97 -18.92 -29.67 -6.78
C GLU A 97 -19.21 -30.34 -5.44
N HIS A 98 -18.27 -30.30 -4.49
CA HIS A 98 -18.44 -30.80 -3.13
C HIS A 98 -18.15 -29.69 -2.10
N PRO A 99 -19.13 -28.81 -1.81
CA PRO A 99 -18.96 -27.77 -0.80
C PRO A 99 -18.87 -28.42 0.59
N LYS A 100 -17.88 -28.03 1.37
CA LYS A 100 -17.85 -28.40 2.79
C LYS A 100 -19.11 -27.85 3.48
N THR A 101 -19.78 -28.68 4.25
CA THR A 101 -20.93 -28.27 5.07
C THR A 101 -20.51 -27.12 6.00
N PRO A 102 -21.15 -25.95 5.94
CA PRO A 102 -20.83 -24.85 6.83
C PRO A 102 -21.21 -25.21 8.27
N GLY A 103 -20.41 -24.77 9.21
CA GLY A 103 -20.62 -24.99 10.63
C GLY A 103 -19.60 -25.93 11.27
N ARG A 104 -19.74 -26.09 12.59
CA ARG A 104 -18.90 -27.01 13.35
C ARG A 104 -19.42 -28.44 13.24
N LYS A 105 -18.53 -29.42 13.32
CA LYS A 105 -18.91 -30.84 13.31
C LYS A 105 -19.79 -31.13 14.53
N PRO A 106 -20.92 -31.87 14.37
CA PRO A 106 -21.78 -32.25 15.51
C PRO A 106 -21.11 -33.33 16.39
N GLY A 107 -21.62 -33.48 17.62
CA GLY A 107 -21.24 -34.54 18.56
C GLY A 107 -19.94 -34.31 19.30
N ALA A 108 -19.22 -35.38 19.67
CA ALA A 108 -17.99 -35.36 20.47
C ALA A 108 -16.85 -34.56 19.82
N ALA A 109 -16.81 -34.48 18.48
CA ALA A 109 -15.85 -33.65 17.72
C ALA A 109 -16.06 -32.15 17.88
N TYR A 110 -17.15 -31.73 18.51
CA TYR A 110 -17.44 -30.30 18.77
C TYR A 110 -16.62 -29.73 19.94
N GLY A 111 -16.07 -30.57 20.82
CA GLY A 111 -15.42 -30.18 22.06
C GLY A 111 -16.41 -29.92 23.19
N ARG A 112 -15.91 -29.55 24.37
CA ARG A 112 -16.75 -29.23 25.53
C ARG A 112 -17.60 -27.97 25.26
N ARG A 113 -18.89 -27.99 25.64
CA ARG A 113 -19.72 -26.78 25.67
C ARG A 113 -19.11 -25.80 26.66
N TYR A 114 -18.88 -24.58 26.23
CA TYR A 114 -18.48 -23.51 27.13
C TYR A 114 -19.67 -23.12 28.00
N CYS A 115 -19.58 -23.38 29.30
CA CYS A 115 -20.54 -22.87 30.28
C CYS A 115 -20.02 -21.50 30.73
N LYS A 116 -20.86 -20.46 30.58
CA LYS A 116 -20.55 -19.15 31.15
C LYS A 116 -20.57 -19.29 32.68
N LEU A 117 -19.51 -18.83 33.33
CA LEU A 117 -19.51 -18.73 34.79
C LEU A 117 -20.50 -17.64 35.23
N PRO A 118 -21.12 -17.78 36.42
CA PRO A 118 -21.93 -16.71 37.00
C PRO A 118 -21.12 -15.41 37.10
N PRO A 119 -21.75 -14.23 36.92
CA PRO A 119 -21.08 -12.97 37.10
C PRO A 119 -20.61 -12.81 38.56
N LYS A 120 -19.45 -12.18 38.76
CA LYS A 120 -18.92 -11.91 40.12
C LYS A 120 -19.74 -10.86 40.84
N GLN A 121 -20.44 -10.01 40.13
CA GLN A 121 -21.26 -8.93 40.63
C GLN A 121 -22.58 -8.89 39.82
N VAL A 122 -23.69 -8.68 40.51
CA VAL A 122 -25.03 -8.55 39.95
C VAL A 122 -25.57 -7.18 40.32
N ASP A 123 -26.00 -6.42 39.32
CA ASP A 123 -26.50 -5.04 39.52
C ASP A 123 -27.95 -5.01 40.02
N GLU A 124 -28.77 -6.00 39.64
CA GLU A 124 -30.19 -6.08 39.99
C GLU A 124 -30.56 -7.54 40.23
N VAL A 125 -31.34 -7.78 41.30
CA VAL A 125 -31.92 -9.08 41.62
C VAL A 125 -33.44 -8.98 41.52
N ILE A 126 -34.02 -9.70 40.57
CA ILE A 126 -35.46 -9.69 40.32
C ILE A 126 -36.07 -11.00 40.84
N PRO A 127 -36.91 -10.97 41.90
CA PRO A 127 -37.64 -12.16 42.35
C PRO A 127 -38.74 -12.52 41.35
N VAL A 128 -38.74 -13.76 40.90
CA VAL A 128 -39.75 -14.30 39.98
C VAL A 128 -40.60 -15.33 40.72
N PRO A 129 -41.77 -14.96 41.20
CA PRO A 129 -42.63 -15.86 41.99
C PRO A 129 -43.29 -16.93 41.11
N LEU A 130 -43.59 -18.07 41.74
CA LEU A 130 -44.37 -19.13 41.10
C LEU A 130 -45.86 -18.73 40.93
N PRO A 131 -46.52 -19.23 39.88
CA PRO A 131 -47.94 -19.07 39.74
C PRO A 131 -48.67 -19.84 40.88
N ARG A 132 -49.77 -19.28 41.39
CA ARG A 132 -50.47 -19.89 42.51
C ARG A 132 -51.15 -21.23 42.15
N ARG A 133 -51.53 -21.40 40.87
CA ARG A 133 -52.16 -22.61 40.35
C ARG A 133 -51.53 -23.06 39.03
N CYS A 134 -51.49 -24.36 38.85
CA CYS A 134 -51.14 -25.01 37.60
C CYS A 134 -52.28 -24.89 36.59
N SER A 135 -52.04 -25.03 35.31
CA SER A 135 -53.04 -25.09 34.24
C SER A 135 -54.10 -26.22 34.44
N CYS A 136 -53.76 -27.28 35.18
CA CYS A 136 -54.64 -28.35 35.55
C CYS A 136 -55.55 -28.01 36.77
N GLY A 137 -55.42 -26.79 37.37
CA GLY A 137 -56.16 -26.35 38.54
C GLY A 137 -55.53 -26.66 39.91
N GLY A 138 -54.48 -27.50 39.96
CA GLY A 138 -53.76 -27.88 41.17
C GLY A 138 -53.01 -26.73 41.80
N ARG A 139 -52.72 -26.78 43.11
CA ARG A 139 -51.90 -25.82 43.84
C ARG A 139 -50.43 -26.06 43.47
N VAL A 140 -49.67 -24.97 43.15
CA VAL A 140 -48.19 -25.03 42.91
C VAL A 140 -47.48 -24.82 44.25
N THR A 141 -46.57 -25.73 44.59
CA THR A 141 -45.72 -25.67 45.77
C THR A 141 -44.31 -25.21 45.41
N PHE A 142 -43.67 -24.52 46.32
CA PHE A 142 -42.26 -24.04 46.16
C PHE A 142 -41.28 -25.15 46.51
N ASP A 143 -40.28 -25.36 45.64
CA ASP A 143 -39.19 -26.31 45.90
C ASP A 143 -37.88 -25.58 46.17
N ARG A 144 -37.41 -24.78 45.19
CA ARG A 144 -36.11 -24.08 45.32
C ARG A 144 -36.03 -22.89 44.39
N ILE A 145 -35.04 -22.02 44.60
CA ILE A 145 -34.66 -20.92 43.72
C ILE A 145 -33.45 -21.34 42.90
N GLU A 146 -33.53 -21.21 41.57
CA GLU A 146 -32.40 -21.36 40.68
C GLU A 146 -32.10 -20.02 40.00
N PRO A 147 -30.88 -19.48 40.11
CA PRO A 147 -30.56 -18.21 39.52
C PRO A 147 -30.38 -18.32 37.99
N GLN A 148 -30.99 -17.39 37.26
CA GLN A 148 -30.77 -17.18 35.84
C GLN A 148 -30.16 -15.81 35.66
N TYR A 149 -29.06 -15.74 34.87
CA TYR A 149 -28.34 -14.48 34.65
C TYR A 149 -28.58 -13.98 33.24
N GLN A 150 -28.93 -12.69 33.12
CA GLN A 150 -29.15 -11.99 31.86
C GLN A 150 -28.35 -10.70 31.87
N GLN A 151 -27.66 -10.41 30.76
CA GLN A 151 -26.99 -9.12 30.57
C GLN A 151 -27.88 -8.22 29.72
N GLU A 152 -28.13 -7.00 30.21
CA GLU A 152 -28.95 -6.00 29.52
C GLU A 152 -28.13 -4.71 29.30
N ILE A 153 -28.54 -3.93 28.29
CA ILE A 153 -27.90 -2.64 27.96
C ILE A 153 -28.73 -1.51 28.57
N VAL A 154 -28.14 -0.80 29.53
CA VAL A 154 -28.73 0.43 30.04
C VAL A 154 -28.37 1.60 29.14
N ARG A 155 -29.33 2.19 28.47
CA ARG A 155 -29.17 3.33 27.57
C ARG A 155 -29.19 4.62 28.38
N LYS A 156 -28.03 5.33 28.47
CA LYS A 156 -27.97 6.61 29.15
C LYS A 156 -27.26 7.64 28.27
N THR A 157 -28.00 8.64 27.80
CA THR A 157 -27.48 9.84 27.16
C THR A 157 -27.48 11.00 28.13
N ILE A 158 -26.40 11.74 28.22
CA ILE A 158 -26.25 12.87 29.14
C ILE A 158 -26.08 14.17 28.37
N TRP A 159 -26.65 15.25 28.92
CA TRP A 159 -26.40 16.60 28.46
C TRP A 159 -25.30 17.25 29.31
N ARG A 160 -24.30 17.84 28.66
CA ARG A 160 -23.25 18.63 29.35
C ARG A 160 -23.38 20.09 28.97
N ARG A 161 -23.43 20.96 29.96
CA ARG A 161 -23.30 22.39 29.81
C ARG A 161 -21.88 22.78 30.21
N PHE A 162 -21.20 23.56 29.38
CA PHE A 162 -19.90 24.12 29.68
C PHE A 162 -20.07 25.61 29.85
N ASP A 163 -19.86 26.11 31.06
CA ASP A 163 -19.84 27.55 31.36
C ASP A 163 -18.42 28.08 31.11
N ILE A 164 -18.24 28.70 29.93
CA ILE A 164 -16.93 29.06 29.42
C ILE A 164 -16.60 30.49 29.78
N ALA A 165 -15.62 30.69 30.66
CA ALA A 165 -15.09 31.99 30.98
C ALA A 165 -14.43 32.61 29.74
N ILE A 166 -14.73 33.90 29.50
CA ILE A 166 -14.16 34.70 28.41
C ILE A 166 -13.42 35.88 29.03
N GLY A 167 -12.23 36.15 28.58
CA GLY A 167 -11.42 37.28 29.02
C GLY A 167 -10.49 37.78 27.93
N HIS A 168 -9.64 38.70 28.24
CA HIS A 168 -8.61 39.25 27.35
C HIS A 168 -7.28 39.38 28.10
N CYS A 169 -6.21 39.39 27.34
CA CYS A 169 -4.88 39.68 27.89
C CYS A 169 -4.73 41.19 28.12
N GLU A 170 -4.41 41.60 29.30
CA GLU A 170 -4.24 43.03 29.66
C GLU A 170 -3.14 43.73 28.82
N LYS A 171 -2.09 42.97 28.46
CA LYS A 171 -0.96 43.50 27.69
C LYS A 171 -1.23 43.63 26.19
N CYS A 172 -1.81 42.63 25.55
CA CYS A 172 -1.97 42.58 24.07
C CYS A 172 -3.43 42.60 23.61
N GLN A 173 -4.39 42.72 24.52
CA GLN A 173 -5.84 42.77 24.30
C GLN A 173 -6.39 41.53 23.55
N LYS A 174 -5.58 40.49 23.36
CA LYS A 174 -6.00 39.25 22.73
C LYS A 174 -7.09 38.58 23.56
N ARG A 175 -8.21 38.27 22.92
CA ARG A 175 -9.33 37.56 23.55
C ARG A 175 -8.95 36.09 23.83
N TRP A 176 -9.28 35.63 25.03
CA TRP A 176 -9.12 34.25 25.49
C TRP A 176 -10.45 33.68 25.92
N GLN A 177 -10.57 32.34 25.79
CA GLN A 177 -11.69 31.59 26.34
C GLN A 177 -11.20 30.31 27.03
N GLY A 178 -11.88 29.96 28.12
CA GLY A 178 -11.66 28.68 28.80
C GLY A 178 -11.98 27.50 27.88
N ARG A 179 -11.36 26.36 28.13
CA ARG A 179 -11.62 25.12 27.37
C ARG A 179 -11.48 23.90 28.27
N ASP A 180 -12.53 23.05 28.26
CA ASP A 180 -12.50 21.71 28.85
C ASP A 180 -12.00 20.69 27.81
N PRO A 181 -11.19 19.68 28.18
CA PRO A 181 -10.70 18.66 27.27
C PRO A 181 -11.80 17.88 26.54
N ARG A 182 -12.99 17.76 27.11
CA ARG A 182 -14.14 17.07 26.54
C ARG A 182 -14.90 17.90 25.50
N GLN A 183 -14.58 19.17 25.32
CA GLN A 183 -15.20 20.01 24.29
C GLN A 183 -14.70 19.60 22.90
N THR A 184 -15.63 19.33 21.99
CA THR A 184 -15.33 18.96 20.61
C THR A 184 -15.26 20.13 19.64
N SER A 185 -15.58 21.36 20.10
CA SER A 185 -15.56 22.60 19.32
C SER A 185 -15.24 23.79 20.21
N ASP A 186 -14.69 24.85 19.63
CA ASP A 186 -14.44 26.14 20.27
C ASP A 186 -15.60 27.13 20.05
N ALA A 187 -16.64 26.74 19.31
CA ALA A 187 -17.78 27.61 19.03
C ALA A 187 -18.60 27.84 20.28
N LEU A 188 -18.91 29.11 20.53
CA LEU A 188 -19.75 29.57 21.63
C LEU A 188 -21.18 29.82 21.16
N GLY A 189 -22.11 29.82 22.13
CA GLY A 189 -23.51 30.09 21.89
C GLY A 189 -24.37 28.85 21.68
N ALA A 190 -25.69 29.01 21.84
CA ALA A 190 -26.69 27.94 21.88
C ALA A 190 -27.15 27.46 20.50
N ALA A 191 -26.56 27.94 19.43
CA ALA A 191 -27.07 27.71 18.07
C ALA A 191 -27.18 26.23 17.66
N GLN A 192 -26.37 25.33 18.24
CA GLN A 192 -26.47 23.88 17.97
C GLN A 192 -25.89 23.04 19.11
N VAL A 193 -26.59 21.97 19.43
CA VAL A 193 -26.08 20.92 20.30
C VAL A 193 -24.99 20.14 19.58
N GLN A 194 -23.84 20.04 20.20
CA GLN A 194 -22.69 19.34 19.67
C GLN A 194 -22.62 17.92 20.22
N LEU A 195 -22.18 16.98 19.37
CA LEU A 195 -21.90 15.63 19.83
C LEU A 195 -20.63 15.64 20.70
N GLY A 196 -20.70 15.01 21.85
CA GLY A 196 -19.56 14.80 22.73
C GLY A 196 -18.54 13.84 22.13
N PRO A 197 -17.32 13.74 22.72
CA PRO A 197 -16.23 12.94 22.16
C PRO A 197 -16.57 11.47 22.02
N GLU A 198 -17.29 10.87 22.99
CA GLU A 198 -17.69 9.46 22.91
C GLU A 198 -18.68 9.19 21.78
N ALA A 199 -19.69 10.06 21.60
CA ALA A 199 -20.65 9.94 20.50
C ALA A 199 -19.97 10.10 19.13
N LEU A 200 -18.98 11.02 19.03
CA LEU A 200 -18.17 11.20 17.82
C LEU A 200 -17.27 9.98 17.56
N ALA A 201 -16.57 9.49 18.58
CA ALA A 201 -15.73 8.30 18.46
C ALA A 201 -16.54 7.08 18.02
N LEU A 202 -17.74 6.87 18.61
CA LEU A 202 -18.65 5.80 18.23
C LEU A 202 -19.12 5.94 16.78
N ALA A 203 -19.54 7.15 16.38
CA ALA A 203 -19.97 7.42 15.00
C ALA A 203 -18.87 7.16 13.98
N VAL A 204 -17.65 7.63 14.24
CA VAL A 204 -16.49 7.42 13.37
C VAL A 204 -16.13 5.94 13.30
N ARG A 205 -16.11 5.24 14.44
CA ARG A 205 -15.84 3.80 14.48
C ARG A 205 -16.86 3.02 13.67
N MET A 206 -18.16 3.26 13.88
CA MET A 206 -19.23 2.58 13.11
C MET A 206 -19.06 2.81 11.61
N ASN A 207 -18.74 4.04 11.18
CA ASN A 207 -18.57 4.35 9.77
C ASN A 207 -17.25 3.78 9.20
N LYS A 208 -16.10 4.10 9.80
CA LYS A 208 -14.78 3.80 9.22
C LYS A 208 -14.25 2.42 9.55
N ASP A 209 -14.58 1.88 10.70
CA ASP A 209 -14.11 0.58 11.15
C ASP A 209 -15.12 -0.57 10.90
N LEU A 210 -16.40 -0.31 11.13
CA LEU A 210 -17.47 -1.30 10.96
C LEU A 210 -18.18 -1.17 9.61
N ALA A 211 -17.73 -0.28 8.75
CA ALA A 211 -18.23 -0.09 7.38
C ALA A 211 -19.75 0.21 7.31
N MET A 212 -20.29 0.96 8.28
CA MET A 212 -21.69 1.36 8.28
C MET A 212 -21.89 2.65 7.47
N PRO A 213 -22.89 2.75 6.58
CA PRO A 213 -23.29 3.99 5.92
C PRO A 213 -23.67 5.09 6.93
N HIS A 214 -23.50 6.36 6.57
CA HIS A 214 -23.82 7.49 7.46
C HIS A 214 -25.30 7.50 7.91
N ALA A 215 -26.21 6.98 7.07
CA ALA A 215 -27.64 6.87 7.43
C ALA A 215 -27.86 5.86 8.56
N ASP A 216 -27.19 4.70 8.47
CA ASP A 216 -27.32 3.63 9.46
C ASP A 216 -26.66 4.02 10.78
N VAL A 217 -25.50 4.73 10.71
CA VAL A 217 -24.88 5.32 11.91
C VAL A 217 -25.84 6.28 12.60
N ALA A 218 -26.52 7.16 11.85
CA ALA A 218 -27.50 8.08 12.41
C ALA A 218 -28.70 7.35 13.01
N ALA A 219 -29.16 6.26 12.39
CA ALA A 219 -30.24 5.41 12.91
C ALA A 219 -29.84 4.74 14.24
N VAL A 220 -28.65 4.12 14.30
CA VAL A 220 -28.14 3.53 15.55
C VAL A 220 -28.04 4.55 16.68
N LEU A 221 -27.53 5.76 16.38
CA LEU A 221 -27.42 6.80 17.40
C LEU A 221 -28.79 7.28 17.88
N ARG A 222 -29.78 7.40 16.99
CA ARG A 222 -31.15 7.77 17.33
C ARG A 222 -31.85 6.68 18.14
N ASP A 223 -31.85 5.45 17.61
CA ASP A 223 -32.69 4.35 18.17
C ASP A 223 -32.00 3.70 19.37
N GLY A 224 -30.67 3.61 19.34
CA GLY A 224 -29.87 3.05 20.42
C GLY A 224 -29.58 4.00 21.57
N PHE A 225 -29.40 5.31 21.28
CA PHE A 225 -28.92 6.28 22.27
C PHE A 225 -29.75 7.56 22.35
N GLN A 226 -30.89 7.64 21.67
CA GLN A 226 -31.77 8.82 21.62
C GLN A 226 -31.08 10.11 21.14
N LEU A 227 -29.97 9.97 20.40
CA LEU A 227 -29.25 11.09 19.82
C LEU A 227 -29.81 11.43 18.45
N ARG A 228 -30.65 12.47 18.36
CA ARG A 228 -31.26 12.91 17.09
C ARG A 228 -30.24 13.62 16.20
N VAL A 229 -29.60 12.87 15.32
CA VAL A 229 -28.61 13.36 14.34
C VAL A 229 -29.00 12.89 12.94
N ASN A 230 -28.66 13.69 11.94
CA ASN A 230 -28.86 13.32 10.54
C ASN A 230 -27.54 12.87 9.88
N ARG A 231 -27.65 12.23 8.71
CA ARG A 231 -26.48 11.72 7.96
C ARG A 231 -25.43 12.81 7.62
N SER A 232 -25.88 14.05 7.38
CA SER A 232 -24.95 15.16 7.07
C SER A 232 -24.18 15.61 8.31
N THR A 233 -24.76 15.51 9.50
CA THR A 233 -24.05 15.74 10.77
C THR A 233 -22.97 14.70 10.98
N ILE A 234 -23.25 13.42 10.71
CA ILE A 234 -22.25 12.35 10.79
C ILE A 234 -21.12 12.58 9.78
N SER A 235 -21.44 12.90 8.52
CA SER A 235 -20.44 13.19 7.51
C SER A 235 -19.50 14.34 7.93
N ARG A 236 -20.09 15.46 8.40
CA ARG A 236 -19.29 16.60 8.91
C ARG A 236 -18.46 16.26 10.15
N ALA A 237 -18.98 15.38 11.00
CA ALA A 237 -18.28 14.90 12.18
C ALA A 237 -17.04 14.08 11.77
N VAL A 238 -17.22 13.10 10.86
CA VAL A 238 -16.12 12.29 10.31
C VAL A 238 -15.02 13.18 9.70
N ASP A 239 -15.40 14.19 8.91
CA ASP A 239 -14.44 15.13 8.31
C ASP A 239 -13.66 15.94 9.35
N ARG A 240 -14.32 16.37 10.45
CA ARG A 240 -13.65 17.09 11.55
C ARG A 240 -12.65 16.21 12.29
N VAL A 241 -13.02 14.97 12.55
CA VAL A 241 -12.14 14.00 13.22
C VAL A 241 -10.95 13.66 12.34
N ALA A 242 -11.16 13.46 11.04
CA ALA A 242 -10.09 13.24 10.09
C ALA A 242 -9.06 14.37 10.07
N ARG A 243 -9.51 15.63 10.04
CA ARG A 243 -8.60 16.78 10.11
C ARG A 243 -7.75 16.83 11.38
N ARG A 244 -8.25 16.35 12.51
CA ARG A 244 -7.44 16.19 13.71
C ARG A 244 -6.39 15.09 13.58
N GLY A 245 -6.67 14.08 12.80
CA GLY A 245 -5.77 12.96 12.53
C GLY A 245 -4.69 13.22 11.49
N GLU A 246 -4.72 14.37 10.78
CA GLU A 246 -3.78 14.65 9.68
C GLU A 246 -2.30 14.59 10.11
N ALA A 247 -1.95 15.18 11.24
CA ALA A 247 -0.57 15.16 11.74
C ALA A 247 -0.11 13.71 12.02
N THR A 248 -0.95 12.92 12.67
CA THR A 248 -0.69 11.48 12.90
C THR A 248 -0.57 10.73 11.57
N TRP A 249 -1.44 11.01 10.60
CA TRP A 249 -1.43 10.36 9.29
C TRP A 249 -0.11 10.62 8.54
N HIS A 250 0.39 11.85 8.54
CA HIS A 250 1.69 12.19 7.96
C HIS A 250 2.83 11.46 8.68
N ALA A 251 2.79 11.44 10.00
CA ALA A 251 3.80 10.74 10.81
C ALA A 251 3.79 9.22 10.56
N LEU A 252 2.61 8.60 10.35
CA LEU A 252 2.49 7.19 9.98
C LEU A 252 3.09 6.91 8.60
N ARG A 253 2.89 7.81 7.62
CA ARG A 253 3.56 7.70 6.31
C ARG A 253 5.07 7.72 6.46
N ASP A 254 5.57 8.68 7.22
CA ASP A 254 7.01 8.82 7.41
C ASP A 254 7.60 7.65 8.21
N ALA A 255 6.82 7.03 9.11
CA ALA A 255 7.20 5.79 9.78
C ALA A 255 7.24 4.60 8.81
N ALA A 256 6.27 4.47 7.90
CA ALA A 256 6.30 3.47 6.83
C ALA A 256 7.56 3.61 5.95
N ARG A 257 7.92 4.85 5.57
CA ARG A 257 9.13 5.15 4.79
C ARG A 257 10.42 4.71 5.49
N ARG A 258 10.47 4.84 6.82
CA ARG A 258 11.63 4.43 7.63
C ARG A 258 11.65 2.95 7.98
N SER A 259 10.57 2.23 7.74
CA SER A 259 10.48 0.80 8.07
C SER A 259 11.35 -0.02 7.14
N MET A 260 12.06 -0.99 7.70
CA MET A 260 12.93 -1.88 6.93
C MET A 260 12.17 -2.83 6.02
N VAL A 261 10.92 -3.14 6.34
CA VAL A 261 10.05 -4.03 5.56
C VAL A 261 8.69 -3.39 5.39
N ASN A 262 8.21 -3.35 4.16
CA ASN A 262 6.85 -2.98 3.83
C ASN A 262 6.24 -4.00 2.86
N GLY A 263 4.97 -4.32 3.07
CA GLY A 263 4.12 -4.90 2.04
C GLY A 263 3.32 -3.78 1.38
N MET A 264 3.20 -3.79 0.06
CA MET A 264 2.32 -2.88 -0.67
C MET A 264 1.29 -3.63 -1.49
N ASP A 265 0.12 -3.02 -1.59
CA ASP A 265 -0.97 -3.50 -2.43
C ASP A 265 -1.92 -2.34 -2.76
N GLU A 266 -2.70 -2.45 -3.84
CA GLU A 266 -3.65 -1.43 -4.23
C GLU A 266 -4.94 -2.03 -4.78
N THR A 267 -6.02 -1.26 -4.65
CA THR A 267 -7.33 -1.67 -5.19
C THR A 267 -8.10 -0.49 -5.75
N GLY A 268 -8.92 -0.73 -6.78
CA GLY A 268 -9.78 0.31 -7.35
C GLY A 268 -10.74 0.90 -6.31
N TRP A 269 -10.87 2.24 -6.28
CA TRP A 269 -11.71 2.99 -5.37
C TRP A 269 -12.42 4.13 -6.09
N ASN A 270 -13.72 4.28 -5.93
CA ASN A 270 -14.47 5.35 -6.57
C ASN A 270 -14.49 6.62 -5.71
N VAL A 271 -14.17 7.75 -6.34
CA VAL A 271 -14.32 9.09 -5.73
C VAL A 271 -15.05 9.99 -6.73
N ALA A 272 -16.20 10.50 -6.34
CA ALA A 272 -17.04 11.34 -7.22
C ALA A 272 -17.31 10.69 -8.59
N ALA A 273 -17.64 9.40 -8.60
CA ALA A 273 -17.83 8.57 -9.80
C ALA A 273 -16.59 8.37 -10.69
N GLN A 274 -15.42 8.85 -10.27
CA GLN A 274 -14.15 8.62 -10.96
C GLN A 274 -13.41 7.46 -10.30
N LEU A 275 -12.80 6.59 -11.12
CA LEU A 275 -11.91 5.55 -10.64
C LEU A 275 -10.63 6.19 -10.08
N ARG A 276 -10.34 5.87 -8.85
CA ARG A 276 -9.11 6.16 -8.11
C ARG A 276 -8.54 4.86 -7.59
N TRP A 277 -7.41 4.92 -6.92
CA TRP A 277 -6.76 3.75 -6.37
C TRP A 277 -6.50 3.95 -4.89
N LEU A 278 -7.02 3.03 -4.09
CA LEU A 278 -6.69 2.92 -2.68
C LEU A 278 -5.39 2.12 -2.58
N TRP A 279 -4.36 2.76 -2.12
CA TRP A 279 -3.05 2.19 -1.85
C TRP A 279 -2.90 1.90 -0.37
N VAL A 280 -2.22 0.81 -0.06
CA VAL A 280 -1.91 0.40 1.31
C VAL A 280 -0.42 0.03 1.39
N ALA A 281 0.27 0.60 2.37
CA ALA A 281 1.61 0.18 2.77
C ALA A 281 1.55 -0.32 4.22
N VAL A 282 2.04 -1.53 4.45
CA VAL A 282 1.97 -2.19 5.76
C VAL A 282 3.36 -2.63 6.16
N SER A 283 3.83 -2.08 7.28
CA SER A 283 5.04 -2.52 7.97
C SER A 283 4.70 -3.34 9.22
N GLU A 284 5.69 -3.71 10.01
CA GLU A 284 5.47 -4.45 11.26
C GLU A 284 4.54 -3.73 12.24
N GLN A 285 4.62 -2.40 12.32
CA GLN A 285 3.90 -1.60 13.33
C GLN A 285 2.91 -0.60 12.75
N VAL A 286 2.95 -0.35 11.45
CA VAL A 286 2.18 0.72 10.82
C VAL A 286 1.43 0.20 9.60
N THR A 287 0.18 0.55 9.51
CA THR A 287 -0.65 0.44 8.28
C THR A 287 -0.96 1.84 7.79
N PHE A 288 -0.42 2.20 6.65
CA PHE A 288 -0.68 3.48 5.97
C PHE A 288 -1.57 3.27 4.76
N CYS A 289 -2.55 4.16 4.57
CA CYS A 289 -3.46 4.14 3.42
C CYS A 289 -3.53 5.52 2.78
N ASP A 290 -3.64 5.56 1.45
CA ASP A 290 -4.03 6.77 0.71
C ASP A 290 -4.89 6.42 -0.50
N ILE A 291 -5.65 7.40 -1.02
CA ILE A 291 -6.52 7.26 -2.19
C ILE A 291 -6.01 8.22 -3.27
N LEU A 292 -5.32 7.67 -4.25
CA LEU A 292 -4.56 8.41 -5.26
C LEU A 292 -5.19 8.31 -6.65
N PRO A 293 -4.86 9.24 -7.57
CA PRO A 293 -5.43 9.27 -8.90
C PRO A 293 -5.17 8.03 -9.75
N GLY A 294 -3.96 7.52 -9.70
CA GLY A 294 -3.47 6.47 -10.59
C GLY A 294 -2.97 5.22 -9.87
N ARG A 295 -2.55 4.27 -10.69
CA ARG A 295 -1.93 3.00 -10.30
C ARG A 295 -0.47 2.97 -10.76
N GLY A 296 0.18 4.13 -10.84
CA GLY A 296 1.54 4.29 -11.36
C GLY A 296 2.61 4.25 -10.28
N PHE A 297 3.85 4.41 -10.73
CA PHE A 297 5.00 4.49 -9.83
C PHE A 297 4.98 5.76 -8.99
N ASP A 298 4.54 6.88 -9.56
CA ASP A 298 4.52 8.16 -8.87
C ASP A 298 3.60 8.11 -7.64
N GLU A 299 2.49 7.39 -7.75
CA GLU A 299 1.60 7.16 -6.62
C GLU A 299 2.26 6.28 -5.56
N ALA A 300 2.86 5.16 -5.94
CA ALA A 300 3.57 4.29 -5.00
C ALA A 300 4.74 5.03 -4.33
N ALA A 301 5.51 5.80 -5.09
CA ALA A 301 6.62 6.61 -4.62
C ALA A 301 6.16 7.76 -3.71
N SER A 302 4.97 8.34 -3.92
CA SER A 302 4.42 9.35 -3.02
C SER A 302 4.19 8.82 -1.60
N ILE A 303 4.01 7.51 -1.46
CA ILE A 303 3.82 6.81 -0.18
C ILE A 303 5.16 6.48 0.47
N LEU A 304 6.00 5.66 -0.17
CA LEU A 304 7.25 5.16 0.41
C LEU A 304 8.48 6.03 0.14
N GLY A 305 8.43 6.91 -0.86
CA GLY A 305 9.62 7.60 -1.40
C GLY A 305 10.22 6.81 -2.56
N ALA A 306 10.62 7.51 -3.63
CA ALA A 306 11.22 6.87 -4.81
C ALA A 306 12.57 6.17 -4.50
N ASP A 307 13.23 6.62 -3.46
CA ASP A 307 14.53 6.16 -2.97
C ASP A 307 14.44 5.18 -1.79
N TYR A 308 13.26 4.57 -1.57
CA TYR A 308 13.07 3.58 -0.50
C TYR A 308 14.10 2.43 -0.61
N GLU A 309 14.83 2.18 0.46
CA GLU A 309 15.94 1.21 0.53
C GLU A 309 15.62 -0.06 1.33
N GLY A 310 14.39 -0.18 1.87
CA GLY A 310 13.94 -1.34 2.62
C GLY A 310 13.52 -2.50 1.72
N TRP A 311 12.96 -3.54 2.34
CA TRP A 311 12.39 -4.69 1.65
C TRP A 311 10.93 -4.45 1.31
N LEU A 312 10.54 -4.74 0.07
CA LEU A 312 9.20 -4.56 -0.45
C LEU A 312 8.59 -5.90 -0.87
N THR A 313 7.53 -6.33 -0.18
CA THR A 313 6.74 -7.49 -0.57
C THR A 313 5.53 -7.04 -1.39
N HIS A 314 5.32 -7.64 -2.57
CA HIS A 314 4.27 -7.22 -3.51
C HIS A 314 3.78 -8.39 -4.38
N ASP A 315 2.71 -8.14 -5.17
CA ASP A 315 2.07 -9.13 -6.06
C ASP A 315 2.80 -9.38 -7.40
N GLY A 316 3.96 -8.76 -7.63
CA GLY A 316 4.69 -8.83 -8.90
C GLY A 316 4.25 -7.80 -9.94
N TRP A 317 3.46 -6.79 -9.56
CA TRP A 317 3.12 -5.71 -10.47
C TRP A 317 4.35 -4.87 -10.86
N ARG A 318 4.54 -4.61 -12.16
CA ARG A 318 5.75 -3.97 -12.71
C ARG A 318 6.13 -2.63 -12.08
N VAL A 319 5.18 -1.92 -11.52
CA VAL A 319 5.38 -0.63 -10.85
C VAL A 319 6.34 -0.75 -9.67
N TYR A 320 6.25 -1.84 -8.91
CA TYR A 320 7.07 -2.04 -7.72
C TYR A 320 8.56 -2.20 -8.02
N TYR A 321 8.91 -2.78 -9.16
CA TYR A 321 10.33 -2.94 -9.58
C TYR A 321 11.02 -1.61 -9.95
N LYS A 322 10.29 -0.50 -10.00
CA LYS A 322 10.87 0.83 -10.17
C LYS A 322 11.47 1.40 -8.89
N PHE A 323 11.23 0.78 -7.74
CA PHE A 323 11.98 1.07 -6.51
C PHE A 323 13.37 0.41 -6.58
N LEU A 324 14.28 1.04 -7.34
CA LEU A 324 15.57 0.45 -7.71
C LEU A 324 16.52 0.21 -6.52
N LYS A 325 16.31 0.90 -5.41
CA LYS A 325 17.10 0.72 -4.18
C LYS A 325 16.48 -0.27 -3.21
N ALA A 326 15.23 -0.65 -3.41
CA ALA A 326 14.54 -1.61 -2.55
C ALA A 326 14.97 -3.05 -2.85
N GLY A 327 15.03 -3.86 -1.81
CA GLY A 327 15.00 -5.31 -1.98
C GLY A 327 13.56 -5.77 -2.25
N HIS A 328 13.37 -6.79 -3.09
CA HIS A 328 12.04 -7.25 -3.48
C HIS A 328 11.77 -8.68 -3.04
N GLN A 329 10.53 -8.95 -2.66
CA GLN A 329 9.97 -10.30 -2.47
C GLN A 329 8.65 -10.40 -3.21
N SER A 330 8.56 -11.29 -4.18
CA SER A 330 7.31 -11.59 -4.88
C SER A 330 6.41 -12.46 -4.02
N CYS A 331 5.13 -12.12 -3.94
CA CYS A 331 4.16 -12.87 -3.14
C CYS A 331 3.94 -14.28 -3.67
N LEU A 332 4.41 -15.29 -2.95
CA LEU A 332 4.25 -16.69 -3.34
C LEU A 332 2.79 -17.13 -3.40
N ASN A 333 1.88 -16.55 -2.63
CA ASN A 333 0.46 -16.90 -2.67
C ASN A 333 -0.17 -16.62 -4.03
N HIS A 334 0.13 -15.48 -4.65
CA HIS A 334 -0.38 -15.15 -5.98
C HIS A 334 0.11 -16.15 -7.04
N LEU A 335 1.36 -16.59 -6.91
CA LEU A 335 1.95 -17.58 -7.82
C LEU A 335 1.39 -18.98 -7.57
N LEU A 336 1.19 -19.37 -6.32
CA LEU A 336 0.54 -20.63 -5.93
C LEU A 336 -0.92 -20.68 -6.40
N ASP A 337 -1.69 -19.59 -6.25
CA ASP A 337 -3.06 -19.51 -6.75
C ASP A 337 -3.11 -19.60 -8.28
N ARG A 338 -2.14 -19.01 -8.96
CA ARG A 338 -2.02 -19.13 -10.41
C ARG A 338 -1.65 -20.55 -10.83
N ALA A 339 -0.70 -21.20 -10.16
CA ALA A 339 -0.36 -22.60 -10.40
C ALA A 339 -1.58 -23.50 -10.19
N LYS A 340 -2.33 -23.29 -9.10
CA LYS A 340 -3.55 -24.05 -8.79
C LYS A 340 -4.62 -23.91 -9.89
N LYS A 341 -4.88 -22.70 -10.37
CA LYS A 341 -5.82 -22.48 -11.49
C LYS A 341 -5.38 -23.19 -12.77
N LEU A 342 -4.07 -23.21 -13.05
CA LEU A 342 -3.54 -23.96 -14.20
C LEU A 342 -3.70 -25.47 -14.02
N ILE A 343 -3.50 -26.01 -12.82
CA ILE A 343 -3.73 -27.43 -12.51
C ILE A 343 -5.20 -27.80 -12.73
N GLU A 344 -6.13 -26.96 -12.24
CA GLU A 344 -7.57 -27.19 -12.34
C GLU A 344 -8.10 -27.14 -13.79
N SER A 345 -7.46 -26.34 -14.66
CA SER A 345 -7.89 -26.15 -16.06
C SER A 345 -7.13 -26.96 -17.09
N ALA A 346 -6.01 -27.60 -16.71
CA ALA A 346 -5.12 -28.29 -17.65
C ALA A 346 -5.44 -29.77 -17.80
N SER A 347 -5.06 -30.35 -18.96
CA SER A 347 -4.98 -31.82 -19.11
C SER A 347 -3.93 -32.40 -18.14
N ALA A 348 -4.04 -33.71 -17.81
CA ALA A 348 -3.13 -34.39 -16.88
C ALA A 348 -1.64 -34.19 -17.21
N ARG A 349 -1.30 -34.16 -18.52
CA ARG A 349 0.08 -33.92 -18.98
C ARG A 349 0.51 -32.46 -18.77
N ALA A 350 -0.36 -31.48 -19.05
CA ALA A 350 -0.07 -30.08 -18.90
C ALA A 350 -0.03 -29.66 -17.42
N ALA A 351 -0.79 -30.33 -16.56
CA ALA A 351 -0.79 -30.07 -15.10
C ALA A 351 0.56 -30.39 -14.42
N ARG A 352 1.44 -31.21 -15.05
CA ARG A 352 2.73 -31.59 -14.44
C ARG A 352 3.65 -30.43 -14.16
N PHE A 353 3.70 -29.42 -15.02
CA PHE A 353 4.55 -28.24 -14.82
C PHE A 353 4.09 -27.41 -13.62
N PRO A 354 2.85 -26.91 -13.54
CA PRO A 354 2.41 -26.12 -12.40
C PRO A 354 2.40 -26.93 -11.08
N LEU A 355 2.21 -28.26 -11.10
CA LEU A 355 2.36 -29.13 -9.93
C LEU A 355 3.80 -29.12 -9.39
N ARG A 356 4.80 -29.21 -10.25
CA ARG A 356 6.22 -29.14 -9.85
C ARG A 356 6.57 -27.75 -9.29
N VAL A 357 6.05 -26.68 -9.89
CA VAL A 357 6.22 -25.31 -9.36
C VAL A 357 5.60 -25.20 -7.97
N GLN A 358 4.39 -25.69 -7.80
CA GLN A 358 3.69 -25.71 -6.51
C GLN A 358 4.49 -26.48 -5.45
N GLU A 359 5.03 -27.64 -5.80
CA GLU A 359 5.86 -28.46 -4.90
C GLU A 359 7.11 -27.68 -4.43
N VAL A 360 7.83 -27.02 -5.34
CA VAL A 360 9.02 -26.22 -4.99
C VAL A 360 8.66 -25.07 -4.04
N PHE A 361 7.57 -24.35 -4.30
CA PHE A 361 7.14 -23.24 -3.43
C PHE A 361 6.66 -23.75 -2.06
N GLN A 362 5.99 -24.89 -1.99
CA GLN A 362 5.60 -25.51 -0.72
C GLN A 362 6.82 -25.94 0.08
N GLN A 363 7.85 -26.50 -0.57
CA GLN A 363 9.12 -26.83 0.08
C GLN A 363 9.84 -25.60 0.61
N ALA A 364 9.80 -24.47 -0.14
CA ALA A 364 10.39 -23.22 0.30
C ALA A 364 9.67 -22.66 1.57
N LEU A 365 8.34 -22.72 1.60
CA LEU A 365 7.55 -22.31 2.77
C LEU A 365 7.82 -23.22 3.97
N ALA A 366 7.87 -24.53 3.76
CA ALA A 366 8.20 -25.49 4.82
C ALA A 366 9.63 -25.28 5.35
N LEU A 367 10.58 -24.93 4.48
CA LEU A 367 11.96 -24.63 4.88
C LEU A 367 12.05 -23.41 5.80
N ALA A 368 11.30 -22.32 5.45
CA ALA A 368 11.22 -21.13 6.33
C ALA A 368 10.62 -21.46 7.70
N GLU A 369 9.57 -22.30 7.74
CA GLU A 369 8.93 -22.67 9.00
C GLU A 369 9.88 -23.52 9.87
N ARG A 370 10.63 -24.45 9.28
CA ARG A 370 11.66 -25.23 9.98
C ARG A 370 12.75 -24.34 10.59
N TYR A 371 13.17 -23.29 9.86
CA TYR A 371 14.14 -22.34 10.40
C TYR A 371 13.55 -21.52 11.55
N LYS A 372 12.32 -21.04 11.39
CA LYS A 372 11.59 -20.30 12.43
C LYS A 372 11.43 -21.11 13.72
N ASN A 373 11.16 -22.43 13.57
CA ASN A 373 11.05 -23.37 14.67
C ASN A 373 12.41 -23.81 15.23
N LYS A 374 13.53 -23.27 14.70
CA LYS A 374 14.92 -23.64 15.09
C LYS A 374 15.28 -25.11 14.82
N GLU A 375 14.60 -25.77 13.90
CA GLU A 375 14.88 -27.15 13.49
C GLU A 375 16.12 -27.27 12.59
N ILE A 376 16.53 -26.17 11.97
CA ILE A 376 17.71 -26.06 11.10
C ILE A 376 18.51 -24.81 11.42
N SER A 377 19.83 -24.86 11.21
CA SER A 377 20.72 -23.71 11.33
C SER A 377 20.60 -22.77 10.13
N LEU A 378 21.13 -21.55 10.24
CA LEU A 378 21.20 -20.61 9.12
C LEU A 378 21.99 -21.19 7.94
N HIS A 379 23.12 -21.88 8.20
CA HIS A 379 23.87 -22.56 7.16
C HIS A 379 23.05 -23.65 6.47
N GLY A 380 22.29 -24.43 7.23
CA GLY A 380 21.35 -25.44 6.69
C GLY A 380 20.26 -24.80 5.84
N LEU A 381 19.69 -23.66 6.27
CA LEU A 381 18.71 -22.89 5.51
C LEU A 381 19.29 -22.44 4.17
N LEU A 382 20.45 -21.76 4.16
CA LEU A 382 21.07 -21.23 2.96
C LEU A 382 21.46 -22.34 1.97
N THR A 383 22.01 -23.46 2.47
CA THR A 383 22.33 -24.65 1.64
C THR A 383 21.09 -25.24 1.00
N ALA A 384 20.01 -25.41 1.77
CA ALA A 384 18.74 -25.94 1.26
C ALA A 384 18.08 -24.98 0.27
N THR A 385 18.18 -23.66 0.50
CA THR A 385 17.69 -22.63 -0.43
C THR A 385 18.38 -22.75 -1.79
N GLY A 386 19.70 -22.85 -1.85
CA GLY A 386 20.42 -23.03 -3.11
C GLY A 386 19.99 -24.31 -3.87
N ARG A 387 19.69 -25.40 -3.15
CA ARG A 387 19.13 -26.62 -3.78
C ARG A 387 17.74 -26.40 -4.35
N LEU A 388 16.88 -25.62 -3.66
CA LEU A 388 15.54 -25.26 -4.14
C LEU A 388 15.62 -24.38 -5.38
N GLU A 389 16.57 -23.45 -5.43
CA GLU A 389 16.82 -22.61 -6.59
C GLU A 389 17.18 -23.43 -7.82
N VAL A 390 18.14 -24.33 -7.69
CA VAL A 390 18.51 -25.25 -8.77
C VAL A 390 17.33 -26.15 -9.18
N LYS A 391 16.52 -26.61 -8.22
CA LYS A 391 15.31 -27.40 -8.50
C LYS A 391 14.30 -26.58 -9.29
N LEU A 392 14.06 -25.33 -8.91
CA LEU A 392 13.17 -24.42 -9.62
C LEU A 392 13.66 -24.18 -11.05
N ASP A 393 14.94 -23.86 -11.24
CA ASP A 393 15.52 -23.61 -12.57
C ASP A 393 15.36 -24.82 -13.50
N ARG A 394 15.54 -26.05 -12.98
CA ARG A 394 15.26 -27.26 -13.75
C ARG A 394 13.79 -27.41 -14.16
N VAL A 395 12.87 -27.00 -13.28
CA VAL A 395 11.43 -26.98 -13.58
C VAL A 395 11.12 -25.94 -14.65
N LEU A 396 11.66 -24.72 -14.51
CA LEU A 396 11.44 -23.61 -15.44
C LEU A 396 12.02 -23.86 -16.83
N ASN A 397 13.12 -24.60 -16.93
CA ASN A 397 13.71 -24.99 -18.21
C ASN A 397 12.86 -26.00 -18.99
N ASN A 398 11.82 -26.58 -18.36
CA ASN A 398 10.97 -27.58 -19.03
C ASN A 398 9.46 -27.37 -18.78
N PRO A 399 8.88 -26.24 -19.28
CA PRO A 399 7.47 -25.91 -19.09
C PRO A 399 6.51 -26.76 -19.94
N GLY A 400 7.03 -27.53 -20.86
CA GLY A 400 6.24 -28.29 -21.84
C GLY A 400 5.72 -27.41 -22.99
N ARG A 401 4.80 -27.97 -23.80
CA ARG A 401 4.28 -27.33 -25.04
C ARG A 401 3.05 -26.45 -24.79
N ASP A 402 2.40 -26.59 -23.64
CA ASP A 402 1.17 -25.85 -23.31
C ASP A 402 1.41 -24.34 -23.27
N PRO A 403 0.62 -23.54 -24.00
CA PRO A 403 0.83 -22.07 -24.04
C PRO A 403 0.61 -21.37 -22.70
N ALA A 404 -0.30 -21.86 -21.85
CA ALA A 404 -0.55 -21.26 -20.53
C ALA A 404 0.62 -21.54 -19.58
N ASN A 405 1.20 -22.74 -19.63
CA ASN A 405 2.41 -23.08 -18.90
C ASN A 405 3.61 -22.26 -19.35
N ARG A 406 3.78 -22.01 -20.65
CA ARG A 406 4.86 -21.16 -21.17
C ARG A 406 4.71 -19.70 -20.67
N ARG A 407 3.48 -19.15 -20.72
CA ARG A 407 3.23 -17.80 -20.15
C ARG A 407 3.50 -17.74 -18.65
N PHE A 408 3.16 -18.79 -17.92
CA PHE A 408 3.45 -18.85 -16.49
C PHE A 408 4.94 -19.01 -16.22
N CYS A 409 5.64 -19.84 -16.97
CA CYS A 409 7.09 -20.00 -16.91
C CYS A 409 7.83 -18.70 -17.19
N ASN A 410 7.47 -17.97 -18.26
CA ASN A 410 8.06 -16.67 -18.58
C ASN A 410 7.85 -15.66 -17.44
N HIS A 411 6.68 -15.67 -16.82
CA HIS A 411 6.42 -14.84 -15.65
C HIS A 411 7.30 -15.26 -14.47
N LEU A 412 7.44 -16.54 -14.18
CA LEU A 412 8.30 -17.03 -13.12
C LEU A 412 9.78 -16.72 -13.36
N TRP A 413 10.26 -16.76 -14.62
CA TRP A 413 11.61 -16.31 -14.95
C TRP A 413 11.82 -14.83 -14.66
N HIS A 414 10.83 -14.00 -14.93
CA HIS A 414 10.89 -12.57 -14.56
C HIS A 414 10.95 -12.36 -13.05
N GLU A 415 10.17 -13.13 -12.30
CA GLU A 415 10.10 -13.07 -10.84
C GLU A 415 11.26 -13.80 -10.14
N ARG A 416 12.05 -14.59 -10.89
CA ARG A 416 13.06 -15.52 -10.35
C ARG A 416 14.01 -14.91 -9.32
N PRO A 417 14.54 -13.70 -9.49
CA PRO A 417 15.44 -13.08 -8.52
C PRO A 417 14.77 -12.79 -7.17
N TYR A 418 13.45 -12.72 -7.12
CA TYR A 418 12.66 -12.23 -6.00
C TYR A 418 11.79 -13.29 -5.32
N LEU A 419 11.85 -14.56 -5.78
CA LEU A 419 10.98 -15.61 -5.29
C LEU A 419 11.35 -16.13 -3.91
N PHE A 420 12.64 -16.20 -3.60
CA PHE A 420 13.17 -16.80 -2.38
C PHE A 420 13.92 -15.81 -1.48
N THR A 421 13.74 -14.51 -1.69
CA THR A 421 14.37 -13.47 -0.87
C THR A 421 14.08 -13.67 0.62
N PHE A 422 12.87 -14.10 0.97
CA PHE A 422 12.46 -14.39 2.35
C PHE A 422 13.29 -15.49 3.04
N LEU A 423 13.93 -16.40 2.29
CA LEU A 423 14.83 -17.41 2.82
C LEU A 423 16.24 -16.89 3.10
N TYR A 424 16.63 -15.82 2.40
CA TYR A 424 17.90 -15.12 2.63
C TYR A 424 17.78 -14.02 3.69
N CYS A 425 16.59 -13.49 3.89
CA CYS A 425 16.30 -12.42 4.84
C CYS A 425 15.30 -12.90 5.90
N PRO A 426 15.76 -13.57 6.98
CA PRO A 426 14.88 -14.03 8.06
C PRO A 426 14.08 -12.86 8.66
N GLY A 427 12.77 -13.01 8.73
CA GLY A 427 11.84 -11.95 9.16
C GLY A 427 11.08 -11.28 8.00
N LEU A 428 11.45 -11.53 6.74
CA LEU A 428 10.67 -11.15 5.57
C LEU A 428 9.63 -12.24 5.28
N ASP A 429 8.36 -11.84 5.11
CA ASP A 429 7.29 -12.77 4.75
C ASP A 429 7.38 -13.19 3.27
N ALA A 430 7.17 -14.48 3.01
CA ALA A 430 7.07 -15.03 1.66
C ALA A 430 5.83 -14.52 0.89
N THR A 431 4.89 -13.89 1.59
CA THR A 431 3.57 -13.56 1.08
C THR A 431 3.17 -12.13 1.44
N ASN A 432 2.36 -11.49 0.60
CA ASN A 432 1.80 -10.17 0.85
C ASN A 432 0.47 -10.20 1.63
N ASN A 433 0.25 -11.28 2.41
CA ASN A 433 -1.01 -11.51 3.13
C ASN A 433 -1.38 -10.38 4.10
N VAL A 434 -0.40 -9.68 4.65
CA VAL A 434 -0.64 -8.59 5.61
C VAL A 434 -1.31 -7.41 4.90
N SER A 435 -0.78 -6.99 3.74
CA SER A 435 -1.36 -5.93 2.92
C SER A 435 -2.73 -6.33 2.35
N GLU A 436 -2.88 -7.58 1.88
CA GLU A 436 -4.17 -8.09 1.42
C GLU A 436 -5.23 -8.06 2.53
N ARG A 437 -4.88 -8.43 3.76
CA ARG A 437 -5.80 -8.37 4.91
C ARG A 437 -6.21 -6.93 5.23
N ALA A 438 -5.26 -5.99 5.16
CA ALA A 438 -5.54 -4.57 5.35
C ALA A 438 -6.52 -4.05 4.28
N ILE A 439 -6.32 -4.40 3.01
CA ILE A 439 -7.23 -4.05 1.91
C ILE A 439 -8.62 -4.71 2.09
N ARG A 440 -8.69 -5.97 2.51
CA ARG A 440 -9.97 -6.68 2.69
C ARG A 440 -10.90 -5.97 3.68
N ALA A 441 -10.38 -5.40 4.74
CA ALA A 441 -11.16 -4.59 5.68
C ALA A 441 -11.84 -3.39 4.98
N LEU A 442 -11.15 -2.77 4.02
CA LEU A 442 -11.64 -1.62 3.25
C LEU A 442 -12.58 -2.00 2.11
N ILE A 443 -12.41 -3.20 1.53
CA ILE A 443 -13.33 -3.73 0.53
C ILE A 443 -14.76 -3.86 1.09
N GLY A 444 -14.90 -4.18 2.37
CA GLY A 444 -16.20 -4.18 3.07
C GLY A 444 -16.89 -2.82 2.96
N ALA A 445 -16.17 -1.75 3.27
CA ALA A 445 -16.67 -0.38 3.14
C ALA A 445 -17.07 -0.04 1.69
N ARG A 446 -16.19 -0.38 0.71
CA ARG A 446 -16.48 -0.18 -0.72
C ARG A 446 -17.76 -0.93 -1.16
N LYS A 447 -17.99 -2.14 -0.69
CA LYS A 447 -19.19 -2.92 -1.00
C LYS A 447 -20.46 -2.29 -0.44
N ASN A 448 -20.39 -1.66 0.74
CA ASN A 448 -21.54 -1.09 1.43
C ASN A 448 -21.97 0.27 0.87
N TRP A 449 -21.02 1.13 0.44
CA TRP A 449 -21.37 2.48 -0.05
C TRP A 449 -20.67 2.91 -1.35
N GLY A 450 -19.94 2.03 -2.03
CA GLY A 450 -19.44 2.26 -3.40
C GLY A 450 -18.20 3.15 -3.52
N GLY A 451 -17.67 3.68 -2.42
CA GLY A 451 -16.55 4.63 -2.42
C GLY A 451 -16.91 5.99 -1.81
N ASN A 452 -16.19 7.04 -2.14
CA ASN A 452 -16.39 8.37 -1.59
C ASN A 452 -17.00 9.33 -2.61
N ARG A 453 -17.94 10.18 -2.18
CA ARG A 453 -18.59 11.16 -3.07
C ARG A 453 -17.75 12.42 -3.32
N THR A 454 -16.72 12.67 -2.52
CA THR A 454 -15.86 13.85 -2.61
C THR A 454 -14.42 13.51 -2.29
N GLN A 455 -13.47 14.32 -2.77
CA GLN A 455 -12.05 14.22 -2.40
C GLN A 455 -11.83 14.38 -0.90
N LYS A 456 -12.58 15.28 -0.26
CA LYS A 456 -12.55 15.46 1.19
C LYS A 456 -12.97 14.20 1.94
N GLY A 457 -14.02 13.51 1.46
CA GLY A 457 -14.44 12.22 2.02
C GLY A 457 -13.40 11.12 1.78
N ALA A 458 -12.72 11.11 0.63
CA ALA A 458 -11.63 10.20 0.34
C ALA A 458 -10.44 10.45 1.27
N ARG A 459 -10.06 11.71 1.49
CA ARG A 459 -9.02 12.08 2.46
C ARG A 459 -9.39 11.62 3.87
N ALA A 460 -10.62 11.88 4.32
CA ALA A 460 -11.09 11.41 5.61
C ALA A 460 -11.07 9.88 5.73
N GLN A 461 -11.32 9.16 4.63
CA GLN A 461 -11.18 7.70 4.57
C GLN A 461 -9.72 7.29 4.78
N ALA A 462 -8.79 7.86 4.02
CA ALA A 462 -7.36 7.55 4.10
C ALA A 462 -6.80 7.79 5.50
N VAL A 463 -7.03 8.97 6.05
CA VAL A 463 -6.52 9.39 7.38
C VAL A 463 -7.05 8.47 8.49
N LEU A 464 -8.36 8.32 8.57
CA LEU A 464 -8.96 7.56 9.68
C LEU A 464 -8.71 6.06 9.55
N THR A 465 -8.66 5.53 8.33
CA THR A 465 -8.30 4.13 8.13
C THR A 465 -6.87 3.84 8.56
N SER A 466 -5.91 4.68 8.18
CA SER A 466 -4.51 4.52 8.60
C SER A 466 -4.40 4.47 10.13
N ILE A 467 -5.02 5.41 10.82
CA ILE A 467 -5.03 5.47 12.30
C ILE A 467 -5.67 4.22 12.90
N LEU A 468 -6.86 3.84 12.43
CA LEU A 468 -7.63 2.74 13.03
C LEU A 468 -7.00 1.37 12.74
N GLN A 469 -6.45 1.16 11.54
CA GLN A 469 -5.76 -0.09 11.22
C GLN A 469 -4.43 -0.21 11.96
N THR A 470 -3.65 0.87 12.07
CA THR A 470 -2.44 0.90 12.90
C THR A 470 -2.77 0.62 14.37
N ALA A 471 -3.81 1.23 14.92
CA ALA A 471 -4.25 0.94 16.28
C ALA A 471 -4.55 -0.54 16.50
N LYS A 472 -5.30 -1.17 15.59
CA LYS A 472 -5.59 -2.61 15.65
C LYS A 472 -4.35 -3.46 15.53
N GLN A 473 -3.43 -3.11 14.63
CA GLN A 473 -2.17 -3.82 14.42
C GLN A 473 -1.32 -3.81 15.68
N GLN A 474 -1.34 -2.70 16.42
CA GLN A 474 -0.65 -2.54 17.69
C GLN A 474 -1.45 -3.06 18.92
N GLY A 475 -2.58 -3.74 18.70
CA GLY A 475 -3.42 -4.28 19.78
C GLY A 475 -4.18 -3.21 20.57
N ARG A 476 -4.20 -1.96 20.12
CA ARG A 476 -4.93 -0.88 20.79
C ARG A 476 -6.40 -0.87 20.35
N LYS A 477 -7.29 -0.50 21.25
CA LYS A 477 -8.72 -0.41 20.94
C LYS A 477 -8.99 0.83 20.07
N PRO A 478 -9.57 0.68 18.86
CA PRO A 478 -9.87 1.82 17.97
C PRO A 478 -10.72 2.92 18.59
N PHE A 479 -11.63 2.56 19.49
CA PHE A 479 -12.48 3.52 20.20
C PHE A 479 -11.66 4.43 21.12
N ASP A 480 -10.75 3.88 21.90
CA ASP A 480 -9.90 4.62 22.84
C ASP A 480 -8.95 5.56 22.10
N VAL A 481 -8.40 5.11 20.97
CA VAL A 481 -7.56 5.92 20.08
C VAL A 481 -8.34 7.11 19.48
N LEU A 482 -9.60 6.90 19.12
CA LEU A 482 -10.46 7.99 18.66
C LEU A 482 -10.78 8.99 19.79
N LEU A 483 -10.99 8.52 21.02
CA LEU A 483 -11.16 9.40 22.17
C LEU A 483 -9.90 10.22 22.43
N GLU A 484 -8.73 9.61 22.37
CA GLU A 484 -7.45 10.31 22.53
C GLU A 484 -7.26 11.39 21.45
N LEU A 485 -7.65 11.12 20.20
CA LEU A 485 -7.62 12.09 19.11
C LEU A 485 -8.61 13.26 19.33
N LEU A 486 -9.77 12.98 19.94
CA LEU A 486 -10.83 13.96 20.14
C LEU A 486 -10.65 14.81 21.39
N CYS A 487 -10.05 14.23 22.45
CA CYS A 487 -9.83 14.89 23.72
C CYS A 487 -8.49 15.63 23.73
N GLY A 488 -8.44 16.78 24.36
CA GLY A 488 -7.22 17.59 24.48
C GLY A 488 -7.28 18.93 23.74
N ARG A 489 -6.32 19.79 24.05
CA ARG A 489 -6.23 21.15 23.51
C ARG A 489 -5.55 21.20 22.14
N ASP A 490 -4.58 20.32 21.92
CA ASP A 490 -3.80 20.30 20.70
C ASP A 490 -4.59 19.66 19.54
N LYS A 491 -4.85 20.45 18.51
CA LYS A 491 -5.53 20.03 17.28
C LYS A 491 -4.61 19.28 16.32
N HIS A 492 -3.30 19.35 16.54
CA HIS A 492 -2.25 18.75 15.71
C HIS A 492 -1.46 17.67 16.44
N LYS A 493 -2.03 17.16 17.53
CA LYS A 493 -1.41 16.08 18.31
C LYS A 493 -1.11 14.87 17.42
N ILE A 494 0.12 14.41 17.48
CA ILE A 494 0.51 13.11 16.92
C ILE A 494 0.20 12.06 17.99
N LEU A 495 -0.61 11.06 17.63
CA LEU A 495 -0.95 9.96 18.53
C LEU A 495 0.28 9.07 18.78
N ASP A 496 0.34 8.47 19.97
CA ASP A 496 1.34 7.46 20.32
C ASP A 496 1.06 6.12 19.58
N LEU A 497 0.97 6.22 18.26
CA LEU A 497 0.88 5.12 17.30
C LEU A 497 2.10 5.07 16.40
N VAL A 498 2.95 6.10 16.47
CA VAL A 498 4.06 6.26 15.55
C VAL A 498 5.34 5.78 16.23
N PRO A 499 6.00 4.75 15.69
CA PRO A 499 7.24 4.25 16.27
C PRO A 499 8.31 5.34 16.37
N GLY A 500 8.93 5.48 17.55
CA GLY A 500 10.04 6.40 17.78
C GLY A 500 9.66 7.85 18.12
N ILE A 501 8.37 8.20 18.15
CA ILE A 501 7.89 9.48 18.67
C ILE A 501 7.32 9.23 20.07
N ARG A 502 8.20 9.07 21.06
CA ARG A 502 7.82 9.28 22.47
C ARG A 502 8.11 10.75 22.77
N GLU A 503 7.06 11.52 23.08
CA GLU A 503 7.26 12.82 23.72
C GLU A 503 8.08 12.61 24.99
N ALA A 504 9.13 13.39 25.15
CA ALA A 504 9.79 13.54 26.44
C ALA A 504 8.77 14.19 27.39
N THR A 505 8.00 13.39 28.09
CA THR A 505 7.20 13.89 29.22
C THR A 505 8.18 14.28 30.32
N PRO A 506 8.16 15.54 30.80
CA PRO A 506 8.88 15.90 32.00
C PRO A 506 8.07 15.31 33.18
N ASP A 507 8.48 14.23 33.68
CA ASP A 507 8.28 13.63 34.98
C ASP A 507 8.04 12.12 34.95
N SER A 508 9.12 11.36 34.97
CA SER A 508 9.06 9.94 35.38
C SER A 508 10.32 9.52 36.11
N SER A 509 10.68 10.28 37.14
CA SER A 509 11.69 9.83 38.11
C SER A 509 11.15 8.82 39.15
N ARG A 510 9.96 8.22 38.91
CA ARG A 510 9.37 7.20 39.81
C ARG A 510 8.64 6.11 39.05
N ALA A 511 9.37 5.28 38.31
CA ALA A 511 8.90 3.93 37.93
C ALA A 511 10.00 3.10 37.23
N ALA A 512 11.18 3.07 37.83
CA ALA A 512 12.23 2.14 37.42
C ALA A 512 12.37 1.04 38.51
N LYS A 513 11.38 0.15 38.57
CA LYS A 513 11.51 -1.18 39.25
C LYS A 513 10.29 -2.03 38.89
N ALA A 514 10.27 -2.62 37.71
CA ALA A 514 9.57 -3.87 37.38
C ALA A 514 10.06 -4.38 36.03
N GLY A 515 10.76 -5.50 36.07
CA GLY A 515 11.29 -6.35 35.03
C GLY A 515 10.78 -6.23 33.59
N GLY A 516 11.44 -5.46 32.77
CA GLY A 516 11.29 -5.49 31.33
C GLY A 516 12.46 -6.28 30.74
N ARG A 517 12.17 -7.39 30.04
CA ARG A 517 13.13 -8.05 29.15
C ARG A 517 13.61 -7.04 28.12
N LEU A 518 14.88 -6.72 28.17
CA LEU A 518 15.62 -6.02 27.14
C LEU A 518 15.48 -6.82 25.82
N LEU A 519 14.88 -6.23 24.83
CA LEU A 519 15.07 -6.65 23.43
C LEU A 519 16.54 -6.42 23.09
N PRO A 520 17.22 -7.38 22.44
CA PRO A 520 18.61 -7.20 22.06
C PRO A 520 18.75 -6.05 21.09
N SER A 521 19.72 -5.18 21.37
CA SER A 521 20.28 -4.21 20.42
C SER A 521 20.55 -4.88 19.08
N LYS A 522 20.35 -4.11 17.99
CA LYS A 522 20.60 -4.46 16.59
C LYS A 522 21.51 -5.68 16.43
N PRO A 523 21.11 -6.73 15.69
CA PRO A 523 22.08 -7.68 15.22
C PRO A 523 22.99 -6.97 14.22
N GLU A 524 24.23 -6.77 14.58
CA GLU A 524 25.32 -6.58 13.64
C GLU A 524 25.53 -7.89 12.89
N SER A 525 24.72 -8.14 11.91
CA SER A 525 24.97 -9.05 10.77
C SER A 525 23.81 -8.92 9.80
N ALA A 526 23.69 -7.73 9.19
CA ALA A 526 23.11 -7.65 7.87
C ALA A 526 23.95 -8.55 6.96
N VAL A 527 23.31 -9.51 6.27
CA VAL A 527 23.94 -10.23 5.17
C VAL A 527 24.62 -9.19 4.29
N PRO A 528 25.93 -9.31 4.01
CA PRO A 528 26.65 -8.29 3.25
C PRO A 528 25.94 -8.02 1.93
N ARG A 529 25.78 -6.73 1.57
CA ARG A 529 25.23 -6.30 0.27
C ARG A 529 25.92 -6.96 -0.93
N GLU A 530 27.15 -7.41 -0.76
CA GLU A 530 27.95 -8.12 -1.75
C GLU A 530 27.36 -9.47 -2.18
N LEU A 531 26.64 -10.18 -1.31
CA LEU A 531 25.97 -11.44 -1.68
C LEU A 531 24.71 -11.20 -2.55
N LEU A 532 24.08 -10.04 -2.43
CA LEU A 532 22.94 -9.65 -3.28
C LEU A 532 23.40 -9.10 -4.64
N ALA A 533 24.57 -8.47 -4.70
CA ALA A 533 25.16 -7.97 -5.93
C ALA A 533 25.62 -9.10 -6.88
N LEU A 534 26.00 -10.25 -6.35
CA LEU A 534 26.42 -11.41 -7.16
C LEU A 534 25.28 -12.03 -7.98
N HIS A 535 24.02 -11.81 -7.59
CA HIS A 535 22.86 -12.29 -8.34
C HIS A 535 22.25 -11.25 -9.31
N ALA A 536 22.67 -9.98 -9.22
CA ALA A 536 22.14 -8.89 -10.04
C ALA A 536 22.93 -8.67 -11.35
N THR A 537 24.09 -9.31 -11.56
CA THR A 537 25.01 -8.99 -12.66
C THR A 537 24.96 -9.91 -13.88
N SER A 538 24.00 -10.83 -13.99
CA SER A 538 23.81 -11.59 -15.23
C SER A 538 22.39 -11.39 -15.76
N PRO A 539 22.20 -10.63 -16.86
CA PRO A 539 20.90 -10.66 -17.53
C PRO A 539 20.66 -12.07 -18.05
N PRO A 540 19.45 -12.63 -17.90
CA PRO A 540 19.13 -13.93 -18.45
C PRO A 540 19.31 -13.88 -19.97
N ARG A 541 20.13 -14.75 -20.53
CA ARG A 541 20.15 -14.99 -21.97
C ARG A 541 18.76 -15.50 -22.34
N GLY A 542 17.98 -14.65 -22.99
CA GLY A 542 16.73 -15.04 -23.61
C GLY A 542 16.94 -16.16 -24.62
N PRO A 543 15.95 -17.00 -24.92
CA PRO A 543 16.07 -18.03 -25.92
C PRO A 543 16.42 -17.39 -27.25
N VAL A 544 17.51 -17.86 -27.87
CA VAL A 544 17.94 -17.49 -29.21
C VAL A 544 16.76 -17.76 -30.15
N SER A 545 16.20 -16.70 -30.73
CA SER A 545 15.24 -16.78 -31.81
C SER A 545 15.92 -17.41 -33.01
N ALA A 546 15.58 -18.64 -33.33
CA ALA A 546 15.93 -19.25 -34.60
C ALA A 546 15.24 -18.44 -35.72
N ALA A 547 16.04 -17.72 -36.48
CA ALA A 547 15.62 -17.07 -37.71
C ALA A 547 15.12 -18.12 -38.69
N VAL A 548 13.86 -17.96 -39.09
CA VAL A 548 13.34 -18.61 -40.30
C VAL A 548 13.46 -17.59 -41.41
N GLN A 549 14.30 -17.86 -42.38
CA GLN A 549 14.32 -17.27 -43.74
C GLN A 549 13.65 -18.24 -44.69
N PRO A 550 13.24 -17.78 -45.87
CA PRO A 550 12.28 -16.75 -46.28
C PRO A 550 10.88 -17.28 -46.50
#